data_222fa891cd74bf76d620c999944b9284
#
_entry.id   222fa891cd74bf76d620c999944b9284
#
_cell.length_a   1.000
_cell.length_b   1.000
_cell.length_c   1.000
_cell.angle_alpha   90.00
_cell.angle_beta   90.00
_cell.angle_gamma   90.00
#
_symmetry.space_group_name_H-M   'P 1'
#
loop_
_entity.id
_entity.type
_entity.pdbx_description
1 polymer ?
#
loop_
_entity_poly.entity_id
_entity_poly.type
_entity_poly.pdbx_seq_one_letter_code
_entity_poly.pdbx_strand_id
1 'polypeptide(L)'
;MKTKREKIDSPGEPIRLSIEGMTCDHCEITVGKALSRAGLQDPQVDWQTGTAVGVATAVFSTDRATTELANDGYGLVQDDEPGSERLAESPSDGDHDLLIIGSGSAAFAAAIKASELGARVAMVERGTVGGTCVNVGCVPSKALLRAAEHYHRAGRSPFAGLPTAVGSVDLAALVAQKDDLVNTMRREKYEDLIDVYGIDLIRGEARFTGPDTVEVDGRVVSAGRYLIATGAAPWTPPIAGLNEVGYLTSTTALGLTELPAEMIVVGANAIGLELGQLFAHLGSRVTLVEVLDRIAPFEEPEISAALQAHLESIGTRVLTSATITKAGRSGDRRWLDITIAGITERIEADQLVIATGRRADTAGLGLEAARVDTDPRGHVVVDSAMATTNPRVFAAGDVTNLPQFVYVAARSGGVAAEHALKGTGRRIDLNFMPRVTFTSPPIASVGFTEAQAADAGHRVITSLLPLSAVPRALVDHDTTGLVKLVADEATGRMLGAHILAEGAGDVIQAMVIALQHRVTIEEIAGTFHPYLTMAEALKLAAQGFSKDVAHLSCCAA
;
A
#
# COMPACT_ATOMS: atom_id res chain seq x y z
N MET A 1 -47.96 33.27 -9.19
CA MET A 1 -47.68 31.97 -9.79
C MET A 1 -46.85 32.21 -11.03
N LYS A 2 -45.52 32.04 -10.95
CA LYS A 2 -44.64 32.08 -12.12
C LYS A 2 -44.27 30.62 -12.39
N THR A 3 -44.79 30.08 -13.48
CA THR A 3 -44.45 28.76 -14.02
C THR A 3 -42.97 28.73 -14.39
N LYS A 4 -42.19 27.81 -13.73
CA LYS A 4 -40.86 27.42 -14.16
C LYS A 4 -40.98 26.81 -15.56
N ARG A 5 -40.35 27.43 -16.55
CA ARG A 5 -40.16 26.85 -17.88
C ARG A 5 -39.13 25.72 -17.73
N GLU A 6 -39.56 24.48 -18.01
CA GLU A 6 -38.67 23.36 -18.27
C GLU A 6 -37.74 23.68 -19.44
N LYS A 7 -36.45 23.47 -19.25
CA LYS A 7 -35.48 23.54 -20.35
C LYS A 7 -35.71 22.30 -21.23
N ILE A 8 -36.27 22.49 -22.40
CA ILE A 8 -36.35 21.50 -23.45
C ILE A 8 -35.06 21.64 -24.25
N ASP A 9 -34.20 20.64 -24.22
CA ASP A 9 -33.09 20.53 -25.14
C ASP A 9 -33.67 20.50 -26.57
N SER A 10 -33.09 21.28 -27.49
CA SER A 10 -33.67 21.47 -28.82
C SER A 10 -33.74 20.12 -29.56
N PRO A 11 -34.92 19.71 -30.08
CA PRO A 11 -35.06 18.47 -30.82
C PRO A 11 -34.15 18.45 -32.05
N GLY A 12 -33.34 17.35 -32.21
CA GLY A 12 -32.48 17.15 -33.36
C GLY A 12 -31.01 17.48 -33.15
N GLU A 13 -30.60 17.97 -31.96
CA GLU A 13 -29.18 18.14 -31.62
C GLU A 13 -28.62 16.90 -30.90
N PRO A 14 -27.36 16.52 -31.17
CA PRO A 14 -26.70 15.47 -30.40
C PRO A 14 -26.42 15.96 -28.98
N ILE A 15 -26.82 15.16 -28.00
CA ILE A 15 -26.53 15.42 -26.59
C ILE A 15 -25.60 14.35 -26.02
N ARG A 16 -24.77 14.75 -25.06
CA ARG A 16 -23.90 13.86 -24.31
C ARG A 16 -24.36 13.85 -22.86
N LEU A 17 -24.46 12.66 -22.30
CA LEU A 17 -24.88 12.40 -20.93
C LEU A 17 -23.77 11.68 -20.20
N SER A 18 -23.52 12.04 -18.93
CA SER A 18 -22.63 11.32 -18.04
C SER A 18 -23.44 10.41 -17.13
N ILE A 19 -23.08 9.13 -17.06
CA ILE A 19 -23.86 8.09 -16.39
C ILE A 19 -22.96 7.35 -15.40
N GLU A 20 -23.42 7.29 -14.16
CA GLU A 20 -22.77 6.54 -13.10
C GLU A 20 -23.40 5.16 -12.89
N GLY A 21 -22.59 4.22 -12.37
CA GLY A 21 -23.01 2.85 -12.07
C GLY A 21 -22.71 1.83 -13.17
N MET A 22 -22.21 2.25 -14.34
CA MET A 22 -21.78 1.31 -15.39
C MET A 22 -20.44 0.65 -15.02
N THR A 23 -20.37 -0.69 -15.15
CA THR A 23 -19.18 -1.46 -14.75
C THR A 23 -18.70 -2.46 -15.80
N CYS A 24 -19.45 -2.66 -16.89
CA CYS A 24 -19.12 -3.62 -17.96
C CYS A 24 -19.89 -3.30 -19.26
N ASP A 25 -19.50 -3.95 -20.34
CA ASP A 25 -20.13 -3.85 -21.67
C ASP A 25 -21.63 -4.23 -21.68
N HIS A 26 -22.06 -5.12 -20.80
CA HIS A 26 -23.49 -5.45 -20.66
C HIS A 26 -24.33 -4.25 -20.15
N CYS A 27 -23.71 -3.36 -19.37
CA CYS A 27 -24.34 -2.12 -18.92
C CYS A 27 -24.68 -1.19 -20.09
N GLU A 28 -23.92 -1.20 -21.17
CA GLU A 28 -24.18 -0.37 -22.37
C GLU A 28 -25.54 -0.67 -22.99
N ILE A 29 -25.87 -1.97 -23.06
CA ILE A 29 -27.17 -2.42 -23.62
C ILE A 29 -28.33 -1.97 -22.74
N THR A 30 -28.18 -2.09 -21.41
CA THR A 30 -29.25 -1.74 -20.45
C THR A 30 -29.46 -0.22 -20.41
N VAL A 31 -28.37 0.53 -20.29
CA VAL A 31 -28.38 1.99 -20.30
C VAL A 31 -28.90 2.53 -21.65
N GLY A 32 -28.47 1.96 -22.78
CA GLY A 32 -28.98 2.33 -24.10
C GLY A 32 -30.49 2.16 -24.23
N LYS A 33 -31.05 1.06 -23.69
CA LYS A 33 -32.50 0.85 -23.65
C LYS A 33 -33.23 1.86 -22.75
N ALA A 34 -32.68 2.17 -21.58
CA ALA A 34 -33.24 3.17 -20.66
C ALA A 34 -33.29 4.55 -21.32
N LEU A 35 -32.19 4.97 -21.95
CA LEU A 35 -32.12 6.24 -22.66
C LEU A 35 -33.05 6.30 -23.88
N SER A 36 -33.21 5.18 -24.61
CA SER A 36 -34.18 5.10 -25.70
C SER A 36 -35.63 5.26 -25.19
N ARG A 37 -35.98 4.66 -24.05
CA ARG A 37 -37.29 4.87 -23.40
C ARG A 37 -37.49 6.31 -22.95
N ALA A 38 -36.40 6.99 -22.57
CA ALA A 38 -36.42 8.41 -22.22
C ALA A 38 -36.57 9.34 -23.43
N GLY A 39 -36.44 8.82 -24.65
CA GLY A 39 -36.59 9.58 -25.89
C GLY A 39 -35.26 10.01 -26.54
N LEU A 40 -34.16 9.38 -26.20
CA LEU A 40 -32.89 9.55 -26.90
C LEU A 40 -32.83 8.59 -28.08
N GLN A 41 -32.65 9.11 -29.30
CA GLN A 41 -32.54 8.31 -30.50
C GLN A 41 -31.09 7.87 -30.71
N ASP A 42 -30.90 6.60 -31.09
CA ASP A 42 -29.62 5.95 -31.39
C ASP A 42 -28.52 6.17 -30.31
N PRO A 43 -28.81 5.89 -29.02
CA PRO A 43 -27.85 6.11 -27.95
C PRO A 43 -26.61 5.22 -28.13
N GLN A 44 -25.46 5.84 -28.29
CA GLN A 44 -24.14 5.19 -28.24
C GLN A 44 -23.64 5.32 -26.80
N VAL A 45 -23.53 4.21 -26.11
CA VAL A 45 -23.11 4.16 -24.71
C VAL A 45 -21.72 3.58 -24.64
N ASP A 46 -20.88 4.16 -23.82
CA ASP A 46 -19.52 3.70 -23.55
C ASP A 46 -19.35 3.57 -22.02
N TRP A 47 -19.30 2.34 -21.54
CA TRP A 47 -19.15 2.06 -20.10
C TRP A 47 -17.79 2.42 -19.57
N GLN A 48 -16.72 2.43 -20.41
CA GLN A 48 -15.35 2.76 -19.99
C GLN A 48 -15.22 4.25 -19.66
N THR A 49 -15.89 5.09 -20.43
CA THR A 49 -15.91 6.54 -20.19
C THR A 49 -17.08 7.00 -19.31
N GLY A 50 -18.03 6.13 -19.01
CA GLY A 50 -19.23 6.49 -18.26
C GLY A 50 -20.15 7.45 -19.04
N THR A 51 -20.17 7.41 -20.39
CA THR A 51 -20.90 8.40 -21.19
C THR A 51 -21.87 7.76 -22.18
N ALA A 52 -22.91 8.49 -22.53
CA ALA A 52 -23.79 8.16 -23.64
C ALA A 52 -24.01 9.38 -24.54
N VAL A 53 -24.04 9.17 -25.86
CA VAL A 53 -24.29 10.19 -26.86
C VAL A 53 -25.46 9.74 -27.74
N GLY A 54 -26.39 10.65 -28.04
CA GLY A 54 -27.52 10.35 -28.91
C GLY A 54 -28.25 11.62 -29.32
N VAL A 55 -29.28 11.49 -30.13
CA VAL A 55 -30.07 12.65 -30.63
C VAL A 55 -31.33 12.78 -29.79
N ALA A 56 -31.54 13.95 -29.20
CA ALA A 56 -32.76 14.24 -28.42
C ALA A 56 -33.98 14.31 -29.33
N THR A 57 -35.01 13.52 -29.02
CA THR A 57 -36.34 13.68 -29.66
C THR A 57 -37.21 14.69 -28.90
N ALA A 58 -38.33 15.07 -29.47
CA ALA A 58 -39.26 15.99 -28.83
C ALA A 58 -39.84 15.52 -27.47
N VAL A 59 -39.69 14.24 -27.14
CA VAL A 59 -40.15 13.63 -25.88
C VAL A 59 -39.04 13.39 -24.88
N PHE A 60 -37.79 13.73 -25.24
CA PHE A 60 -36.65 13.60 -24.34
C PHE A 60 -36.65 14.70 -23.28
N SER A 61 -36.39 14.34 -22.05
CA SER A 61 -36.05 15.28 -20.98
C SER A 61 -35.05 14.63 -20.02
N THR A 62 -34.20 15.43 -19.38
CA THR A 62 -33.23 15.00 -18.39
C THR A 62 -33.92 14.30 -17.20
N ASP A 63 -35.06 14.82 -16.73
CA ASP A 63 -35.81 14.19 -15.63
C ASP A 63 -36.34 12.80 -16.00
N ARG A 64 -36.76 12.63 -17.25
CA ARG A 64 -37.19 11.32 -17.75
C ARG A 64 -36.01 10.36 -17.91
N ALA A 65 -34.89 10.83 -18.39
CA ALA A 65 -33.66 10.04 -18.47
C ALA A 65 -33.19 9.59 -17.07
N THR A 66 -33.21 10.51 -16.09
CA THR A 66 -32.89 10.19 -14.69
C THR A 66 -33.82 9.10 -14.13
N THR A 67 -35.13 9.20 -14.38
CA THR A 67 -36.11 8.21 -13.90
C THR A 67 -35.91 6.86 -14.56
N GLU A 68 -35.73 6.79 -15.88
CA GLU A 68 -35.54 5.54 -16.61
C GLU A 68 -34.23 4.84 -16.27
N LEU A 69 -33.15 5.60 -16.06
CA LEU A 69 -31.86 5.08 -15.61
C LEU A 69 -31.93 4.55 -14.17
N ALA A 70 -32.59 5.28 -13.27
CA ALA A 70 -32.73 4.88 -11.87
C ALA A 70 -33.54 3.57 -11.73
N ASN A 71 -34.53 3.33 -12.58
CA ASN A 71 -35.30 2.08 -12.61
C ASN A 71 -34.44 0.86 -12.94
N ASP A 72 -33.36 1.05 -13.71
CA ASP A 72 -32.43 0.00 -14.09
C ASP A 72 -31.13 0.01 -13.23
N GLY A 73 -31.08 0.83 -12.16
CA GLY A 73 -29.99 0.88 -11.19
C GLY A 73 -28.80 1.77 -11.57
N TYR A 74 -28.98 2.69 -12.52
CA TYR A 74 -27.97 3.66 -12.97
C TYR A 74 -28.35 5.08 -12.55
N GLY A 75 -27.31 5.95 -12.37
CA GLY A 75 -27.50 7.38 -12.11
C GLY A 75 -27.19 8.22 -13.34
N LEU A 76 -27.97 9.29 -13.56
CA LEU A 76 -27.57 10.37 -14.45
C LEU A 76 -26.84 11.41 -13.61
N VAL A 77 -25.57 11.69 -13.94
CA VAL A 77 -24.85 12.83 -13.38
C VAL A 77 -25.51 14.08 -13.95
N GLN A 78 -26.30 14.77 -13.15
CA GLN A 78 -26.75 16.10 -13.51
C GLN A 78 -25.52 17.00 -13.40
N ASP A 79 -25.01 17.47 -14.52
CA ASP A 79 -24.19 18.66 -14.51
C ASP A 79 -25.14 19.78 -14.00
N ASP A 80 -24.99 20.10 -12.70
CA ASP A 80 -25.50 21.39 -12.23
C ASP A 80 -24.97 22.42 -13.22
N GLU A 81 -25.85 23.28 -13.76
CA GLU A 81 -25.46 24.32 -14.72
C GLU A 81 -24.08 24.83 -14.34
N PRO A 82 -23.18 25.07 -15.30
CA PRO A 82 -21.97 25.77 -14.99
C PRO A 82 -22.38 27.13 -14.42
N GLY A 83 -22.64 27.16 -13.12
CA GLY A 83 -22.39 28.32 -12.34
C GLY A 83 -20.97 28.62 -12.72
N SER A 84 -20.73 29.78 -13.32
CA SER A 84 -19.45 30.29 -13.76
C SER A 84 -18.45 30.31 -12.59
N GLU A 85 -18.12 29.17 -12.04
CA GLU A 85 -16.80 28.90 -11.54
C GLU A 85 -15.99 28.68 -12.82
N ARG A 86 -15.41 29.78 -13.26
CA ARG A 86 -14.29 29.81 -14.18
C ARG A 86 -13.48 28.57 -13.87
N LEU A 87 -13.38 27.65 -14.85
CA LEU A 87 -12.19 26.81 -14.99
C LEU A 87 -11.06 27.75 -14.62
N ALA A 88 -10.40 27.49 -13.47
CA ALA A 88 -9.31 28.34 -13.05
C ALA A 88 -8.44 28.49 -14.28
N GLU A 89 -8.33 29.69 -14.79
CA GLU A 89 -7.49 30.04 -15.93
C GLU A 89 -6.21 29.27 -15.68
N SER A 90 -5.76 28.49 -16.66
CA SER A 90 -4.43 27.85 -16.60
C SER A 90 -3.51 28.97 -16.15
N PRO A 91 -2.84 28.86 -14.99
CA PRO A 91 -2.04 29.97 -14.50
C PRO A 91 -0.87 30.10 -15.48
N SER A 92 -0.99 31.05 -16.37
CA SER A 92 -0.05 31.33 -17.43
C SER A 92 1.14 32.15 -16.95
N ASP A 93 1.53 32.05 -15.68
CA ASP A 93 2.66 32.84 -15.13
C ASP A 93 3.75 31.99 -14.45
N GLY A 94 3.78 30.67 -14.67
CA GLY A 94 4.88 29.82 -14.23
C GLY A 94 5.49 29.06 -15.39
N ASP A 95 6.78 28.75 -15.31
CA ASP A 95 7.48 27.93 -16.30
C ASP A 95 6.92 26.50 -16.37
N HIS A 96 6.18 26.04 -15.34
CA HIS A 96 5.66 24.68 -15.18
C HIS A 96 4.16 24.66 -14.80
N ASP A 97 3.45 23.64 -15.25
CA ASP A 97 2.05 23.41 -14.89
C ASP A 97 1.92 22.68 -13.55
N LEU A 98 2.88 21.78 -13.24
CA LEU A 98 2.99 21.05 -11.98
C LEU A 98 4.44 21.03 -11.47
N LEU A 99 4.65 21.48 -10.23
CA LEU A 99 5.91 21.30 -9.49
C LEU A 99 5.74 20.20 -8.44
N ILE A 100 6.58 19.18 -8.52
CA ILE A 100 6.59 18.03 -7.60
C ILE A 100 7.79 18.13 -6.66
N ILE A 101 7.57 18.05 -5.35
CA ILE A 101 8.62 18.08 -4.33
C ILE A 101 8.89 16.65 -3.86
N GLY A 102 10.06 16.11 -4.21
CA GLY A 102 10.48 14.73 -4.03
C GLY A 102 10.50 13.94 -5.33
N SER A 103 11.19 12.80 -5.34
CA SER A 103 11.36 11.93 -6.52
C SER A 103 11.11 10.45 -6.22
N GLY A 104 10.27 10.16 -5.22
CA GLY A 104 9.87 8.79 -4.89
C GLY A 104 8.74 8.27 -5.80
N SER A 105 8.19 7.10 -5.45
CA SER A 105 7.15 6.42 -6.26
C SER A 105 5.90 7.27 -6.50
N ALA A 106 5.46 8.05 -5.51
CA ALA A 106 4.34 8.97 -5.69
C ALA A 106 4.68 10.10 -6.68
N ALA A 107 5.89 10.65 -6.57
CA ALA A 107 6.37 11.73 -7.43
C ALA A 107 6.46 11.28 -8.89
N PHE A 108 7.10 10.12 -9.16
CA PHE A 108 7.22 9.59 -10.52
C PHE A 108 5.86 9.20 -11.12
N ALA A 109 4.98 8.56 -10.33
CA ALA A 109 3.63 8.25 -10.81
C ALA A 109 2.84 9.52 -11.17
N ALA A 110 3.00 10.59 -10.39
CA ALA A 110 2.38 11.88 -10.67
C ALA A 110 3.02 12.56 -11.89
N ALA A 111 4.35 12.55 -12.02
CA ALA A 111 5.07 13.17 -13.13
C ALA A 111 4.72 12.50 -14.46
N ILE A 112 4.76 11.16 -14.51
CA ILE A 112 4.35 10.38 -15.69
C ILE A 112 2.90 10.71 -16.06
N LYS A 113 1.99 10.66 -15.09
CA LYS A 113 0.58 10.98 -15.33
C LYS A 113 0.37 12.41 -15.84
N ALA A 114 1.08 13.37 -15.26
CA ALA A 114 1.01 14.77 -15.70
C ALA A 114 1.56 14.96 -17.12
N SER A 115 2.69 14.31 -17.45
CA SER A 115 3.25 14.35 -18.81
C SER A 115 2.33 13.67 -19.84
N GLU A 116 1.67 12.55 -19.50
CA GLU A 116 0.63 11.94 -20.35
C GLU A 116 -0.56 12.87 -20.61
N LEU A 117 -0.86 13.78 -19.68
CA LEU A 117 -1.90 14.80 -19.82
C LEU A 117 -1.42 16.04 -20.57
N GLY A 118 -0.16 16.07 -21.02
CA GLY A 118 0.46 17.17 -21.78
C GLY A 118 0.94 18.33 -20.91
N ALA A 119 1.08 18.15 -19.60
CA ALA A 119 1.56 19.18 -18.67
C ALA A 119 3.09 19.29 -18.67
N ARG A 120 3.61 20.52 -18.48
CA ARG A 120 5.03 20.79 -18.20
C ARG A 120 5.30 20.51 -16.73
N VAL A 121 6.17 19.54 -16.46
CA VAL A 121 6.45 19.05 -15.10
C VAL A 121 7.86 19.41 -14.67
N ALA A 122 7.98 20.04 -13.49
CA ALA A 122 9.24 20.11 -12.76
C ALA A 122 9.21 19.19 -11.54
N MET A 123 10.35 18.60 -11.21
CA MET A 123 10.56 17.76 -10.04
C MET A 123 11.75 18.26 -9.24
N VAL A 124 11.57 18.50 -7.94
CA VAL A 124 12.65 18.92 -7.05
C VAL A 124 13.12 17.74 -6.21
N GLU A 125 14.45 17.46 -6.23
CA GLU A 125 15.05 16.40 -5.43
C GLU A 125 16.33 16.90 -4.73
N ARG A 126 16.36 16.78 -3.39
CA ARG A 126 17.51 17.18 -2.58
C ARG A 126 18.60 16.09 -2.44
N GLY A 127 18.22 14.83 -2.71
CA GLY A 127 19.10 13.68 -2.51
C GLY A 127 19.19 12.77 -3.72
N THR A 128 18.96 11.48 -3.51
CA THR A 128 19.02 10.45 -4.56
C THR A 128 17.66 10.25 -5.21
N VAL A 129 17.61 10.34 -6.54
CA VAL A 129 16.40 10.08 -7.34
C VAL A 129 15.86 8.68 -7.08
N GLY A 130 14.53 8.53 -7.09
CA GLY A 130 13.82 7.26 -6.90
C GLY A 130 13.26 7.03 -5.49
N GLY A 131 13.66 7.88 -4.51
CA GLY A 131 13.14 7.85 -3.15
C GLY A 131 13.47 6.57 -2.38
N THR A 132 12.68 6.27 -1.35
CA THR A 132 12.96 5.18 -0.40
C THR A 132 12.89 3.79 -1.03
N CYS A 133 11.86 3.48 -1.80
CA CYS A 133 11.57 2.11 -2.23
C CYS A 133 12.71 1.46 -3.02
N VAL A 134 13.23 2.12 -4.05
CA VAL A 134 14.30 1.58 -4.88
C VAL A 134 15.66 1.68 -4.20
N ASN A 135 15.95 2.77 -3.48
CA ASN A 135 17.30 3.02 -2.97
C ASN A 135 17.61 2.35 -1.63
N VAL A 136 16.68 2.41 -0.67
CA VAL A 136 16.93 2.03 0.74
C VAL A 136 15.75 1.31 1.40
N GLY A 137 14.75 0.88 0.63
CA GLY A 137 13.53 0.26 1.14
C GLY A 137 13.24 -1.10 0.52
N CYS A 138 12.18 -1.17 -0.28
CA CYS A 138 11.61 -2.42 -0.80
C CYS A 138 12.63 -3.25 -1.60
N VAL A 139 13.29 -2.64 -2.58
CA VAL A 139 14.20 -3.37 -3.48
C VAL A 139 15.39 -3.94 -2.72
N PRO A 140 16.21 -3.15 -2.01
CA PRO A 140 17.36 -3.69 -1.30
C PRO A 140 16.98 -4.66 -0.18
N SER A 141 15.89 -4.42 0.56
CA SER A 141 15.48 -5.34 1.62
C SER A 141 15.02 -6.68 1.06
N LYS A 142 14.20 -6.70 -0.01
CA LYS A 142 13.71 -7.95 -0.61
C LYS A 142 14.81 -8.74 -1.29
N ALA A 143 15.80 -8.06 -1.88
CA ALA A 143 17.00 -8.72 -2.42
C ALA A 143 17.77 -9.48 -1.32
N LEU A 144 18.05 -8.83 -0.19
CA LEU A 144 18.78 -9.46 0.92
C LEU A 144 17.91 -10.50 1.66
N LEU A 145 16.61 -10.26 1.86
CA LEU A 145 15.67 -11.23 2.43
C LEU A 145 15.65 -12.51 1.61
N ARG A 146 15.56 -12.40 0.28
CA ARG A 146 15.56 -13.58 -0.59
C ARG A 146 16.88 -14.35 -0.54
N ALA A 147 18.01 -13.65 -0.49
CA ALA A 147 19.33 -14.28 -0.32
C ALA A 147 19.44 -15.02 1.03
N ALA A 148 19.01 -14.36 2.11
CA ALA A 148 19.04 -14.93 3.46
C ALA A 148 18.12 -16.15 3.60
N GLU A 149 16.92 -16.09 3.03
CA GLU A 149 15.99 -17.21 2.96
C GLU A 149 16.60 -18.40 2.21
N HIS A 150 17.20 -18.12 1.05
CA HIS A 150 17.86 -19.16 0.26
C HIS A 150 19.00 -19.85 1.04
N TYR A 151 19.83 -19.06 1.73
CA TYR A 151 20.89 -19.58 2.59
C TYR A 151 20.33 -20.42 3.75
N HIS A 152 19.31 -19.93 4.45
CA HIS A 152 18.67 -20.63 5.55
C HIS A 152 18.07 -21.98 5.12
N ARG A 153 17.32 -21.99 4.00
CA ARG A 153 16.72 -23.22 3.44
C ARG A 153 17.78 -24.22 2.96
N ALA A 154 18.87 -23.73 2.34
CA ALA A 154 19.97 -24.58 1.90
C ALA A 154 20.67 -25.29 3.08
N GLY A 155 20.71 -24.66 4.26
CA GLY A 155 21.26 -25.28 5.47
C GLY A 155 20.31 -26.23 6.22
N ARG A 156 19.02 -26.30 5.84
CA ARG A 156 17.96 -27.00 6.59
C ARG A 156 17.00 -27.74 5.66
N SER A 157 17.56 -28.69 4.87
CA SER A 157 16.70 -29.52 4.00
C SER A 157 15.68 -30.31 4.82
N PRO A 158 14.38 -30.24 4.53
CA PRO A 158 13.36 -31.05 5.20
C PRO A 158 13.32 -32.51 4.67
N PHE A 159 14.05 -32.82 3.59
CA PHE A 159 14.03 -34.12 2.92
C PHE A 159 15.13 -35.00 3.45
N ALA A 160 14.78 -36.12 4.09
CA ALA A 160 15.69 -37.02 4.76
C ALA A 160 16.83 -37.57 3.86
N GLY A 161 16.58 -37.68 2.55
CA GLY A 161 17.56 -38.13 1.58
C GLY A 161 18.50 -37.08 1.02
N LEU A 162 18.36 -35.82 1.43
CA LEU A 162 19.11 -34.65 0.91
C LEU A 162 19.88 -33.96 2.04
N PRO A 163 21.00 -34.51 2.51
CA PRO A 163 21.84 -33.79 3.45
C PRO A 163 22.43 -32.55 2.80
N THR A 164 22.26 -31.39 3.43
CA THR A 164 22.77 -30.12 2.94
C THR A 164 23.68 -29.47 3.97
N ALA A 165 24.64 -28.68 3.49
CA ALA A 165 25.50 -27.85 4.33
C ALA A 165 25.71 -26.52 3.66
N VAL A 166 25.89 -25.47 4.45
CA VAL A 166 26.19 -24.12 4.00
C VAL A 166 27.56 -23.68 4.48
N GLY A 167 28.23 -22.85 3.67
CA GLY A 167 29.49 -22.20 4.04
C GLY A 167 29.28 -20.95 4.91
N SER A 168 30.35 -20.21 5.17
CA SER A 168 30.26 -18.90 5.82
C SER A 168 29.61 -17.87 4.88
N VAL A 169 28.85 -16.94 5.47
CA VAL A 169 28.25 -15.81 4.72
C VAL A 169 29.31 -14.73 4.48
N ASP A 170 29.46 -14.32 3.24
CA ASP A 170 30.13 -13.09 2.86
C ASP A 170 29.09 -11.98 2.67
N LEU A 171 28.81 -11.24 3.75
CA LEU A 171 27.80 -10.20 3.74
C LEU A 171 28.20 -9.01 2.84
N ALA A 172 29.50 -8.72 2.72
CA ALA A 172 29.97 -7.66 1.85
C ALA A 172 29.67 -7.96 0.38
N ALA A 173 29.85 -9.21 -0.07
CA ALA A 173 29.50 -9.64 -1.41
C ALA A 173 28.00 -9.59 -1.67
N LEU A 174 27.16 -9.99 -0.70
CA LEU A 174 25.69 -9.89 -0.81
C LEU A 174 25.24 -8.44 -0.92
N VAL A 175 25.83 -7.54 -0.12
CA VAL A 175 25.52 -6.10 -0.16
C VAL A 175 25.96 -5.48 -1.49
N ALA A 176 27.12 -5.84 -2.02
CA ALA A 176 27.58 -5.37 -3.34
C ALA A 176 26.60 -5.81 -4.44
N GLN A 177 26.19 -7.07 -4.47
CA GLN A 177 25.19 -7.57 -5.44
C GLN A 177 23.83 -6.84 -5.32
N LYS A 178 23.39 -6.58 -4.10
CA LYS A 178 22.17 -5.79 -3.84
C LYS A 178 22.33 -4.35 -4.36
N ASP A 179 23.50 -3.72 -4.15
CA ASP A 179 23.78 -2.36 -4.60
C ASP A 179 23.83 -2.27 -6.14
N ASP A 180 24.37 -3.26 -6.82
CA ASP A 180 24.34 -3.35 -8.30
C ASP A 180 22.90 -3.41 -8.82
N LEU A 181 22.04 -4.22 -8.20
CA LEU A 181 20.61 -4.28 -8.55
C LEU A 181 19.93 -2.93 -8.33
N VAL A 182 20.15 -2.30 -7.15
CA VAL A 182 19.58 -0.99 -6.81
C VAL A 182 20.01 0.07 -7.81
N ASN A 183 21.31 0.13 -8.14
CA ASN A 183 21.85 1.10 -9.08
C ASN A 183 21.28 0.92 -10.49
N THR A 184 21.14 -0.33 -10.93
CA THR A 184 20.53 -0.66 -12.23
C THR A 184 19.07 -0.24 -12.28
N MET A 185 18.28 -0.64 -11.28
CA MET A 185 16.86 -0.28 -11.22
C MET A 185 16.63 1.22 -11.07
N ARG A 186 17.45 1.92 -10.28
CA ARG A 186 17.35 3.37 -10.15
C ARG A 186 17.58 4.06 -11.49
N ARG A 187 18.64 3.71 -12.21
CA ARG A 187 18.92 4.26 -13.53
C ARG A 187 17.77 3.99 -14.50
N GLU A 188 17.42 2.71 -14.71
CA GLU A 188 16.48 2.31 -15.77
C GLU A 188 15.02 2.66 -15.48
N LYS A 189 14.62 2.72 -14.20
CA LYS A 189 13.21 2.89 -13.79
C LYS A 189 12.90 4.28 -13.23
N TYR A 190 13.93 5.13 -13.09
CA TYR A 190 13.77 6.49 -12.58
C TYR A 190 14.60 7.51 -13.36
N GLU A 191 15.95 7.40 -13.37
CA GLU A 191 16.80 8.41 -13.95
C GLU A 191 16.58 8.54 -15.47
N ASP A 192 16.59 7.45 -16.21
CA ASP A 192 16.34 7.44 -17.66
C ASP A 192 14.92 7.92 -18.03
N LEU A 193 13.94 7.78 -17.13
CA LEU A 193 12.57 8.22 -17.36
C LEU A 193 12.40 9.74 -17.27
N ILE A 194 13.31 10.44 -16.62
CA ILE A 194 13.30 11.92 -16.55
C ILE A 194 13.33 12.51 -17.97
N ASP A 195 14.27 12.05 -18.78
CA ASP A 195 14.41 12.51 -20.17
C ASP A 195 13.25 12.00 -21.05
N VAL A 196 12.83 10.74 -20.87
CA VAL A 196 11.74 10.13 -21.65
C VAL A 196 10.43 10.90 -21.50
N TYR A 197 10.13 11.38 -20.29
CA TYR A 197 8.89 12.12 -20.01
C TYR A 197 9.07 13.65 -20.01
N GLY A 198 10.27 14.14 -20.35
CA GLY A 198 10.56 15.57 -20.42
C GLY A 198 10.39 16.29 -19.07
N ILE A 199 10.76 15.63 -17.97
CA ILE A 199 10.66 16.18 -16.62
C ILE A 199 11.85 17.12 -16.38
N ASP A 200 11.59 18.35 -15.95
CA ASP A 200 12.65 19.27 -15.52
C ASP A 200 13.09 18.94 -14.09
N LEU A 201 14.24 18.27 -13.95
CA LEU A 201 14.78 17.89 -12.65
C LEU A 201 15.59 19.03 -12.03
N ILE A 202 15.07 19.63 -10.98
CA ILE A 202 15.73 20.67 -10.19
C ILE A 202 16.38 20.03 -8.96
N ARG A 203 17.71 20.08 -8.87
CA ARG A 203 18.44 19.64 -7.67
C ARG A 203 18.42 20.74 -6.63
N GLY A 204 18.07 20.39 -5.38
CA GLY A 204 18.06 21.32 -4.26
C GLY A 204 16.98 21.03 -3.24
N GLU A 205 16.97 21.80 -2.15
CA GLU A 205 15.98 21.69 -1.07
C GLU A 205 14.83 22.69 -1.31
N ALA A 206 13.61 22.16 -1.46
CA ALA A 206 12.40 22.96 -1.69
C ALA A 206 11.79 23.41 -0.37
N ARG A 207 11.30 24.65 -0.35
CA ARG A 207 10.55 25.23 0.78
C ARG A 207 9.44 26.14 0.28
N PHE A 208 8.26 26.03 0.83
CA PHE A 208 7.21 27.03 0.65
C PHE A 208 7.52 28.29 1.44
N THR A 209 7.49 29.43 0.77
CA THR A 209 7.65 30.79 1.36
C THR A 209 6.35 31.56 1.32
N GLY A 210 5.33 31.03 0.66
CA GLY A 210 3.97 31.54 0.56
C GLY A 210 2.97 30.47 0.14
N PRO A 211 1.68 30.81 0.01
CA PRO A 211 0.63 29.84 -0.34
C PRO A 211 0.83 29.17 -1.72
N ASP A 212 1.54 29.84 -2.61
CA ASP A 212 1.78 29.44 -4.00
C ASP A 212 3.20 29.76 -4.47
N THR A 213 4.14 29.87 -3.53
CA THR A 213 5.53 30.23 -3.82
C THR A 213 6.46 29.21 -3.18
N VAL A 214 7.26 28.55 -4.01
CA VAL A 214 8.31 27.60 -3.58
C VAL A 214 9.67 28.17 -3.91
N GLU A 215 10.58 28.11 -2.97
CA GLU A 215 12.01 28.36 -3.17
C GLU A 215 12.77 27.03 -3.19
N VAL A 216 13.74 26.92 -4.10
CA VAL A 216 14.71 25.85 -4.15
C VAL A 216 16.10 26.45 -4.02
N ASP A 217 16.78 26.21 -2.91
CA ASP A 217 18.09 26.80 -2.58
C ASP A 217 18.13 28.33 -2.78
N GLY A 218 17.08 29.03 -2.34
CA GLY A 218 16.95 30.50 -2.44
C GLY A 218 16.48 31.04 -3.81
N ARG A 219 16.16 30.17 -4.77
CA ARG A 219 15.60 30.56 -6.07
C ARG A 219 14.12 30.26 -6.11
N VAL A 220 13.31 31.23 -6.47
CA VAL A 220 11.86 31.04 -6.63
C VAL A 220 11.60 30.17 -7.86
N VAL A 221 10.76 29.14 -7.69
CA VAL A 221 10.24 28.29 -8.75
C VAL A 221 8.72 28.37 -8.68
N SER A 222 8.09 28.85 -9.75
CA SER A 222 6.66 29.02 -9.83
C SER A 222 6.00 27.93 -10.69
N ALA A 223 4.82 27.50 -10.29
CA ALA A 223 4.02 26.53 -11.03
C ALA A 223 2.52 26.78 -10.85
N GLY A 224 1.73 26.24 -11.77
CA GLY A 224 0.28 26.27 -11.68
C GLY A 224 -0.26 25.52 -10.47
N ARG A 225 0.33 24.37 -10.16
CA ARG A 225 0.00 23.48 -9.04
C ARG A 225 1.26 22.90 -8.42
N TYR A 226 1.14 22.44 -7.17
CA TYR A 226 2.24 21.89 -6.38
C TYR A 226 1.84 20.53 -5.83
N LEU A 227 2.75 19.58 -5.85
CA LEU A 227 2.58 18.24 -5.24
C LEU A 227 3.67 17.98 -4.23
N ILE A 228 3.31 17.77 -2.97
CA ILE A 228 4.20 17.33 -1.90
C ILE A 228 4.28 15.81 -1.96
N ALA A 229 5.46 15.26 -2.29
CA ALA A 229 5.72 13.82 -2.40
C ALA A 229 7.06 13.44 -1.73
N THR A 230 7.38 14.10 -0.62
CA THR A 230 8.64 13.97 0.12
C THR A 230 8.78 12.67 0.89
N GLY A 231 7.68 11.91 1.01
CA GLY A 231 7.69 10.59 1.65
C GLY A 231 7.83 10.65 3.17
N ALA A 232 8.49 9.65 3.74
CA ALA A 232 8.70 9.51 5.18
C ALA A 232 10.12 8.99 5.48
N ALA A 233 10.63 9.30 6.67
CA ALA A 233 11.91 8.85 7.20
C ALA A 233 11.72 7.89 8.40
N PRO A 234 12.71 7.02 8.71
CA PRO A 234 12.68 6.22 9.94
C PRO A 234 12.50 7.10 11.17
N TRP A 235 11.60 6.69 12.06
CA TRP A 235 11.37 7.39 13.32
C TRP A 235 12.03 6.67 14.48
N THR A 236 12.65 7.45 15.38
CA THR A 236 13.34 6.96 16.57
C THR A 236 12.61 7.50 17.81
N PRO A 237 12.18 6.64 18.73
CA PRO A 237 11.52 7.06 19.96
C PRO A 237 12.51 7.75 20.91
N PRO A 238 12.05 8.65 21.79
CA PRO A 238 12.89 9.38 22.73
C PRO A 238 13.29 8.48 23.93
N ILE A 239 14.14 7.49 23.69
CA ILE A 239 14.72 6.60 24.71
C ILE A 239 15.96 7.26 25.29
N ALA A 240 16.08 7.31 26.63
CA ALA A 240 17.23 7.89 27.30
C ALA A 240 18.52 7.18 26.90
N GLY A 241 19.53 7.93 26.45
CA GLY A 241 20.83 7.43 26.03
C GLY A 241 20.89 6.85 24.61
N LEU A 242 19.78 6.77 23.88
CA LEU A 242 19.75 6.13 22.56
C LEU A 242 20.60 6.88 21.52
N ASN A 243 20.62 8.20 21.53
CA ASN A 243 21.38 8.99 20.54
C ASN A 243 22.89 8.78 20.65
N GLU A 244 23.39 8.41 21.82
CA GLU A 244 24.83 8.20 22.09
C GLU A 244 25.29 6.76 21.78
N VAL A 245 24.37 5.83 21.55
CA VAL A 245 24.68 4.39 21.40
C VAL A 245 25.22 4.03 20.02
N GLY A 246 24.83 4.79 18.99
CA GLY A 246 25.11 4.44 17.61
C GLY A 246 24.26 3.25 17.15
N TYR A 247 22.96 3.49 16.93
CA TYR A 247 22.01 2.51 16.42
C TYR A 247 21.89 2.54 14.89
N LEU A 248 21.36 1.48 14.35
CA LEU A 248 20.98 1.34 12.95
C LEU A 248 19.49 1.63 12.77
N THR A 249 19.11 2.09 11.58
CA THR A 249 17.74 2.18 11.11
C THR A 249 17.49 1.17 9.99
N SER A 250 16.27 1.08 9.49
CA SER A 250 15.95 0.27 8.30
C SER A 250 16.79 0.63 7.08
N THR A 251 17.24 1.87 6.97
CA THR A 251 18.11 2.33 5.89
C THR A 251 19.54 1.85 6.07
N THR A 252 20.12 2.05 7.25
CA THR A 252 21.55 1.79 7.49
C THR A 252 21.86 0.32 7.76
N ALA A 253 20.89 -0.47 8.25
CA ALA A 253 21.07 -1.90 8.48
C ALA A 253 21.30 -2.68 7.17
N LEU A 254 20.70 -2.25 6.05
CA LEU A 254 20.86 -2.88 4.73
C LEU A 254 22.23 -2.61 4.06
N GLY A 255 23.06 -1.77 4.68
CA GLY A 255 24.42 -1.47 4.24
C GLY A 255 25.52 -2.10 5.10
N LEU A 256 25.18 -2.95 6.08
CA LEU A 256 26.18 -3.67 6.88
C LEU A 256 26.98 -4.62 5.99
N THR A 257 28.31 -4.54 6.08
CA THR A 257 29.24 -5.41 5.34
C THR A 257 29.81 -6.55 6.17
N GLU A 258 29.64 -6.48 7.49
CA GLU A 258 30.03 -7.53 8.43
C GLU A 258 28.79 -8.07 9.15
N LEU A 259 28.67 -9.39 9.21
CA LEU A 259 27.55 -10.04 9.88
C LEU A 259 27.74 -9.95 11.40
N PRO A 260 26.85 -9.25 12.15
CA PRO A 260 26.96 -9.20 13.60
C PRO A 260 26.63 -10.57 14.20
N ALA A 261 27.38 -10.97 15.24
CA ALA A 261 27.07 -12.21 15.94
C ALA A 261 25.75 -12.10 16.72
N GLU A 262 25.45 -10.91 17.25
CA GLU A 262 24.23 -10.63 18.02
C GLU A 262 23.59 -9.32 17.58
N MET A 263 22.26 -9.31 17.48
CA MET A 263 21.49 -8.13 17.08
C MET A 263 20.23 -7.98 17.94
N ILE A 264 19.99 -6.76 18.42
CA ILE A 264 18.70 -6.36 19.00
C ILE A 264 17.94 -5.57 17.95
N VAL A 265 16.66 -5.89 17.72
CA VAL A 265 15.75 -5.14 16.84
C VAL A 265 14.58 -4.64 17.68
N VAL A 266 14.40 -3.34 17.74
CA VAL A 266 13.30 -2.69 18.45
C VAL A 266 12.18 -2.35 17.49
N GLY A 267 10.99 -2.87 17.79
CA GLY A 267 9.79 -2.86 16.95
C GLY A 267 9.64 -4.16 16.15
N ALA A 268 8.55 -4.88 16.38
CA ALA A 268 8.27 -6.18 15.75
C ALA A 268 7.01 -6.12 14.86
N ASN A 269 6.89 -5.04 14.07
CA ASN A 269 5.99 -4.99 12.93
C ASN A 269 6.80 -5.24 11.63
N ALA A 270 6.21 -5.05 10.44
CA ALA A 270 6.75 -5.46 9.14
C ALA A 270 8.28 -5.25 8.99
N ILE A 271 8.78 -4.02 9.17
CA ILE A 271 10.20 -3.71 8.98
C ILE A 271 11.10 -4.44 10.00
N GLY A 272 10.70 -4.44 11.27
CA GLY A 272 11.50 -5.10 12.31
C GLY A 272 11.50 -6.62 12.19
N LEU A 273 10.37 -7.22 11.81
CA LEU A 273 10.26 -8.65 11.53
C LEU A 273 11.11 -9.06 10.33
N GLU A 274 11.03 -8.32 9.23
CA GLU A 274 11.83 -8.57 8.03
C GLU A 274 13.34 -8.47 8.32
N LEU A 275 13.80 -7.39 8.95
CA LEU A 275 15.21 -7.21 9.28
C LEU A 275 15.68 -8.22 10.33
N GLY A 276 14.90 -8.49 11.37
CA GLY A 276 15.24 -9.48 12.38
C GLY A 276 15.42 -10.86 11.76
N GLN A 277 14.50 -11.28 10.92
CA GLN A 277 14.58 -12.58 10.26
C GLN A 277 15.70 -12.63 9.20
N LEU A 278 15.95 -11.53 8.45
CA LEU A 278 17.09 -11.42 7.55
C LEU A 278 18.40 -11.82 8.24
N PHE A 279 18.70 -11.16 9.35
CA PHE A 279 19.95 -11.42 10.07
C PHE A 279 19.96 -12.77 10.79
N ALA A 280 18.81 -13.21 11.32
CA ALA A 280 18.68 -14.56 11.91
C ALA A 280 18.93 -15.67 10.88
N HIS A 281 18.40 -15.53 9.68
CA HIS A 281 18.61 -16.49 8.58
C HIS A 281 20.07 -16.54 8.11
N LEU A 282 20.80 -15.43 8.19
CA LEU A 282 22.23 -15.38 7.88
C LEU A 282 23.12 -15.90 9.01
N GLY A 283 22.57 -16.11 10.22
CA GLY A 283 23.29 -16.74 11.35
C GLY A 283 23.51 -15.85 12.58
N SER A 284 22.99 -14.60 12.61
CA SER A 284 23.02 -13.77 13.82
C SER A 284 22.05 -14.28 14.89
N ARG A 285 22.40 -14.16 16.16
CA ARG A 285 21.44 -14.32 17.26
C ARG A 285 20.62 -13.03 17.40
N VAL A 286 19.33 -13.11 17.12
CA VAL A 286 18.44 -11.95 17.09
C VAL A 286 17.50 -11.95 18.29
N THR A 287 17.37 -10.77 18.95
CA THR A 287 16.34 -10.47 19.93
C THR A 287 15.42 -9.39 19.37
N LEU A 288 14.15 -9.73 19.17
CA LEU A 288 13.08 -8.79 18.83
C LEU A 288 12.47 -8.21 20.12
N VAL A 289 12.32 -6.89 20.19
CA VAL A 289 11.73 -6.19 21.32
C VAL A 289 10.52 -5.40 20.85
N GLU A 290 9.34 -5.73 21.37
CA GLU A 290 8.07 -5.08 21.02
C GLU A 290 7.38 -4.53 22.29
N VAL A 291 6.93 -3.28 22.23
CA VAL A 291 6.22 -2.64 23.33
C VAL A 291 4.79 -3.13 23.48
N LEU A 292 4.18 -3.54 22.37
CA LEU A 292 2.84 -4.11 22.36
C LEU A 292 2.85 -5.56 22.83
N ASP A 293 1.68 -6.10 23.09
CA ASP A 293 1.48 -7.45 23.65
C ASP A 293 1.79 -8.59 22.66
N ARG A 294 1.93 -8.28 21.37
CA ARG A 294 2.25 -9.25 20.32
C ARG A 294 3.03 -8.62 19.17
N ILE A 295 3.75 -9.45 18.42
CA ILE A 295 4.39 -9.07 17.15
C ILE A 295 3.33 -8.93 16.06
N ALA A 296 3.64 -8.29 14.92
CA ALA A 296 2.69 -8.02 13.85
C ALA A 296 1.30 -7.57 14.38
N PRO A 297 1.22 -6.53 15.22
CA PRO A 297 0.05 -6.23 16.05
C PRO A 297 -1.21 -5.84 15.26
N PHE A 298 -1.06 -5.52 13.99
CA PHE A 298 -2.17 -5.15 13.09
C PHE A 298 -2.75 -6.33 12.30
N GLU A 299 -2.17 -7.52 12.46
CA GLU A 299 -2.66 -8.75 11.86
C GLU A 299 -3.56 -9.51 12.84
N GLU A 300 -4.22 -10.57 12.36
CA GLU A 300 -5.02 -11.45 13.22
C GLU A 300 -4.17 -12.06 14.34
N PRO A 301 -4.72 -12.22 15.56
CA PRO A 301 -3.96 -12.79 16.68
C PRO A 301 -3.35 -14.16 16.38
N GLU A 302 -4.05 -14.99 15.62
CA GLU A 302 -3.59 -16.33 15.25
C GLU A 302 -2.39 -16.28 14.28
N ILE A 303 -2.38 -15.31 13.36
CA ILE A 303 -1.22 -15.02 12.48
C ILE A 303 -0.01 -14.60 13.31
N SER A 304 -0.21 -13.65 14.23
CA SER A 304 0.82 -13.19 15.16
C SER A 304 1.42 -14.33 15.97
N ALA A 305 0.57 -15.16 16.59
CA ALA A 305 0.99 -16.27 17.43
C ALA A 305 1.75 -17.35 16.63
N ALA A 306 1.25 -17.69 15.43
CA ALA A 306 1.90 -18.67 14.57
C ALA A 306 3.27 -18.19 14.07
N LEU A 307 3.39 -16.93 13.68
CA LEU A 307 4.68 -16.36 13.27
C LEU A 307 5.66 -16.28 14.44
N GLN A 308 5.21 -15.87 15.64
CA GLN A 308 6.06 -15.83 16.83
C GLN A 308 6.60 -17.22 17.16
N ALA A 309 5.74 -18.23 17.21
CA ALA A 309 6.15 -19.61 17.47
C ALA A 309 7.18 -20.11 16.44
N HIS A 310 7.00 -19.74 15.16
CA HIS A 310 7.98 -20.06 14.12
C HIS A 310 9.33 -19.37 14.37
N LEU A 311 9.35 -18.06 14.61
CA LEU A 311 10.59 -17.31 14.86
C LEU A 311 11.35 -17.84 16.08
N GLU A 312 10.64 -18.19 17.15
CA GLU A 312 11.24 -18.80 18.35
C GLU A 312 11.80 -20.19 18.05
N SER A 313 11.14 -20.99 17.20
CA SER A 313 11.60 -22.34 16.80
C SER A 313 12.90 -22.32 15.99
N ILE A 314 13.17 -21.23 15.29
CA ILE A 314 14.41 -21.03 14.53
C ILE A 314 15.49 -20.29 15.33
N GLY A 315 15.23 -19.97 16.61
CA GLY A 315 16.21 -19.42 17.56
C GLY A 315 16.15 -17.89 17.76
N THR A 316 15.15 -17.20 17.24
CA THR A 316 14.92 -15.79 17.53
C THR A 316 14.30 -15.62 18.91
N ARG A 317 14.86 -14.76 19.75
CA ARG A 317 14.25 -14.39 21.05
C ARG A 317 13.22 -13.29 20.81
N VAL A 318 11.96 -13.49 21.22
CA VAL A 318 10.88 -12.51 21.08
C VAL A 318 10.45 -12.01 22.44
N LEU A 319 10.49 -10.69 22.65
CA LEU A 319 10.12 -9.99 23.87
C LEU A 319 9.00 -9.01 23.58
N THR A 320 7.78 -9.37 23.97
CA THR A 320 6.59 -8.52 23.84
C THR A 320 6.25 -7.84 25.18
N SER A 321 5.36 -6.84 25.16
CA SER A 321 5.03 -6.01 26.33
C SER A 321 6.28 -5.41 27.01
N ALA A 322 7.33 -5.15 26.23
CA ALA A 322 8.64 -4.73 26.70
C ALA A 322 8.78 -3.20 26.65
N THR A 323 8.83 -2.56 27.81
CA THR A 323 9.11 -1.11 27.91
C THR A 323 10.62 -0.89 27.97
N ILE A 324 11.17 -0.14 27.02
CA ILE A 324 12.58 0.23 27.02
C ILE A 324 12.76 1.49 27.86
N THR A 325 13.53 1.41 28.91
CA THR A 325 13.74 2.52 29.87
C THR A 325 15.02 3.28 29.60
N LYS A 326 16.05 2.60 29.09
CA LYS A 326 17.35 3.21 28.84
C LYS A 326 18.14 2.44 27.77
N ALA A 327 18.96 3.15 27.01
CA ALA A 327 19.94 2.58 26.10
C ALA A 327 21.35 3.05 26.49
N GLY A 328 22.35 2.26 26.15
CA GLY A 328 23.74 2.65 26.37
C GLY A 328 24.73 1.74 25.63
N ARG A 329 26.03 2.02 25.82
CA ARG A 329 27.12 1.29 25.19
C ARG A 329 28.16 0.88 26.23
N SER A 330 28.67 -0.35 26.10
CA SER A 330 29.78 -0.89 26.90
C SER A 330 30.85 -1.42 25.95
N GLY A 331 31.92 -0.67 25.74
CA GLY A 331 32.90 -0.97 24.69
C GLY A 331 32.24 -0.96 23.31
N ASP A 332 32.30 -2.04 22.57
CA ASP A 332 31.70 -2.16 21.23
C ASP A 332 30.27 -2.72 21.26
N ARG A 333 29.77 -3.11 22.43
CA ARG A 333 28.40 -3.65 22.59
C ARG A 333 27.39 -2.57 22.96
N ARG A 334 26.19 -2.66 22.38
CA ARG A 334 25.02 -1.85 22.70
C ARG A 334 24.13 -2.62 23.66
N TRP A 335 23.53 -1.91 24.62
CA TRP A 335 22.60 -2.51 25.54
C TRP A 335 21.31 -1.69 25.71
N LEU A 336 20.25 -2.41 26.06
CA LEU A 336 18.98 -1.84 26.46
C LEU A 336 18.58 -2.36 27.83
N ASP A 337 18.13 -1.48 28.73
CA ASP A 337 17.40 -1.83 29.94
C ASP A 337 15.92 -1.90 29.57
N ILE A 338 15.33 -3.08 29.68
CA ILE A 338 13.93 -3.36 29.34
C ILE A 338 13.17 -3.81 30.58
N THR A 339 11.88 -3.45 30.67
CA THR A 339 11.00 -3.89 31.75
C THR A 339 9.81 -4.64 31.17
N ILE A 340 9.62 -5.89 31.61
CA ILE A 340 8.51 -6.77 31.27
C ILE A 340 7.85 -7.24 32.57
N ALA A 341 6.55 -7.06 32.70
CA ALA A 341 5.79 -7.42 33.91
C ALA A 341 6.41 -6.90 35.23
N GLY A 342 7.04 -5.72 35.20
CA GLY A 342 7.67 -5.08 36.34
C GLY A 342 9.10 -5.58 36.65
N ILE A 343 9.63 -6.53 35.91
CA ILE A 343 11.00 -7.03 36.03
C ILE A 343 11.88 -6.32 35.00
N THR A 344 12.95 -5.69 35.47
CA THR A 344 13.92 -5.05 34.58
C THR A 344 15.10 -5.97 34.35
N GLU A 345 15.45 -6.17 33.07
CA GLU A 345 16.65 -6.88 32.64
C GLU A 345 17.44 -6.03 31.64
N ARG A 346 18.75 -6.30 31.56
CA ARG A 346 19.62 -5.73 30.53
C ARG A 346 19.87 -6.76 29.46
N ILE A 347 19.64 -6.37 28.20
CA ILE A 347 20.01 -7.16 27.01
C ILE A 347 21.11 -6.43 26.25
N GLU A 348 22.04 -7.18 25.67
CA GLU A 348 23.21 -6.64 24.98
C GLU A 348 23.41 -7.32 23.63
N ALA A 349 23.92 -6.57 22.63
CA ALA A 349 24.25 -7.09 21.32
C ALA A 349 25.36 -6.25 20.63
N ASP A 350 25.90 -6.79 19.55
CA ASP A 350 26.88 -6.09 18.72
C ASP A 350 26.23 -4.95 17.93
N GLN A 351 24.98 -5.13 17.51
CA GLN A 351 24.22 -4.12 16.78
C GLN A 351 22.80 -3.95 17.38
N LEU A 352 22.34 -2.69 17.29
CA LEU A 352 20.99 -2.29 17.68
C LEU A 352 20.30 -1.65 16.47
N VAL A 353 19.15 -2.21 16.08
CA VAL A 353 18.29 -1.67 15.01
C VAL A 353 17.04 -1.06 15.61
N ILE A 354 16.71 0.16 15.22
CA ILE A 354 15.45 0.82 15.58
C ILE A 354 14.51 0.77 14.37
N ALA A 355 13.41 0.01 14.51
CA ALA A 355 12.39 -0.23 13.49
C ALA A 355 10.98 0.12 14.00
N THR A 356 10.87 1.21 14.78
CA THR A 356 9.66 1.62 15.51
C THR A 356 8.68 2.46 14.69
N GLY A 357 8.83 2.49 13.37
CA GLY A 357 7.95 3.19 12.46
C GLY A 357 8.64 4.27 11.64
N ARG A 358 7.82 5.06 10.94
CA ARG A 358 8.27 6.13 10.05
C ARG A 358 7.47 7.41 10.34
N ARG A 359 8.05 8.57 10.08
CA ARG A 359 7.39 9.88 10.13
C ARG A 359 7.43 10.55 8.78
N ALA A 360 6.38 11.30 8.47
CA ALA A 360 6.33 12.15 7.30
C ALA A 360 7.54 13.11 7.26
N ASP A 361 8.15 13.23 6.09
CA ASP A 361 9.29 14.12 5.86
C ASP A 361 8.78 15.52 5.46
N THR A 362 8.28 16.24 6.46
CA THR A 362 7.68 17.58 6.34
C THR A 362 8.50 18.67 6.99
N ALA A 363 9.57 18.30 7.70
CA ALA A 363 10.44 19.27 8.38
C ALA A 363 11.08 20.22 7.37
N GLY A 364 11.04 21.52 7.61
CA GLY A 364 11.64 22.53 6.75
C GLY A 364 10.85 22.91 5.48
N LEU A 365 9.79 22.18 5.13
CA LEU A 365 8.99 22.44 3.93
C LEU A 365 8.20 23.75 3.95
N GLY A 366 8.01 24.40 5.11
CA GLY A 366 7.25 25.65 5.20
C GLY A 366 5.74 25.49 5.00
N LEU A 367 5.15 24.36 5.48
CA LEU A 367 3.74 24.02 5.27
C LEU A 367 2.76 25.07 5.83
N GLU A 368 3.13 25.75 6.92
CA GLU A 368 2.35 26.89 7.47
C GLU A 368 2.24 28.02 6.47
N ALA A 369 3.35 28.39 5.80
CA ALA A 369 3.36 29.41 4.75
C ALA A 369 2.50 28.97 3.54
N ALA A 370 2.52 27.69 3.21
CA ALA A 370 1.70 27.07 2.19
C ALA A 370 0.20 26.98 2.58
N ARG A 371 -0.18 27.21 3.84
CA ARG A 371 -1.52 26.97 4.40
C ARG A 371 -1.98 25.52 4.23
N VAL A 372 -1.06 24.59 4.46
CA VAL A 372 -1.30 23.15 4.36
C VAL A 372 -1.34 22.56 5.77
N ASP A 373 -2.43 21.93 6.12
CA ASP A 373 -2.63 21.30 7.43
C ASP A 373 -1.90 19.97 7.54
N THR A 374 -1.42 19.69 8.76
CA THR A 374 -0.84 18.41 9.15
C THR A 374 -1.56 17.79 10.33
N ASP A 375 -1.52 16.47 10.42
CA ASP A 375 -1.98 15.75 11.59
C ASP A 375 -0.99 15.88 12.78
N PRO A 376 -1.34 15.44 14.00
CA PRO A 376 -0.43 15.49 15.16
C PRO A 376 0.87 14.69 15.00
N ARG A 377 0.96 13.80 13.99
CA ARG A 377 2.15 13.03 13.65
C ARG A 377 2.99 13.71 12.57
N GLY A 378 2.54 14.85 12.04
CA GLY A 378 3.20 15.63 11.01
C GLY A 378 2.90 15.19 9.58
N HIS A 379 1.93 14.28 9.35
CA HIS A 379 1.51 13.92 8.00
C HIS A 379 0.66 15.02 7.39
N VAL A 380 0.84 15.30 6.11
CA VAL A 380 -0.03 16.20 5.36
C VAL A 380 -1.43 15.59 5.26
N VAL A 381 -2.44 16.32 5.71
CA VAL A 381 -3.83 15.89 5.63
C VAL A 381 -4.35 16.08 4.21
N VAL A 382 -4.86 15.00 3.62
CA VAL A 382 -5.47 15.01 2.29
C VAL A 382 -6.83 14.34 2.30
N ASP A 383 -7.68 14.76 1.37
CA ASP A 383 -8.92 14.04 1.05
C ASP A 383 -8.65 12.86 0.10
N SER A 384 -9.70 12.13 -0.29
CA SER A 384 -9.57 10.98 -1.20
C SER A 384 -9.16 11.34 -2.63
N ALA A 385 -9.20 12.63 -3.02
CA ALA A 385 -8.69 13.16 -4.28
C ALA A 385 -7.27 13.73 -4.15
N MET A 386 -6.61 13.54 -3.01
CA MET A 386 -5.27 14.01 -2.69
C MET A 386 -5.16 15.54 -2.55
N ALA A 387 -6.27 16.25 -2.42
CA ALA A 387 -6.29 17.69 -2.18
C ALA A 387 -5.97 17.98 -0.70
N THR A 388 -5.17 19.02 -0.48
CA THR A 388 -4.89 19.58 0.85
C THR A 388 -5.87 20.71 1.19
N THR A 389 -5.69 21.37 2.33
CA THR A 389 -6.43 22.60 2.69
C THR A 389 -6.11 23.79 1.75
N ASN A 390 -5.01 23.75 1.03
CA ASN A 390 -4.69 24.71 -0.01
C ASN A 390 -5.10 24.17 -1.39
N PRO A 391 -6.01 24.83 -2.13
CA PRO A 391 -6.53 24.33 -3.41
C PRO A 391 -5.49 24.25 -4.54
N ARG A 392 -4.29 24.85 -4.37
CA ARG A 392 -3.18 24.76 -5.33
C ARG A 392 -2.15 23.72 -4.95
N VAL A 393 -2.22 23.14 -3.73
CA VAL A 393 -1.25 22.19 -3.18
C VAL A 393 -1.92 20.84 -2.94
N PHE A 394 -1.31 19.81 -3.48
CA PHE A 394 -1.70 18.41 -3.33
C PHE A 394 -0.60 17.67 -2.56
N ALA A 395 -0.91 16.51 -2.02
CA ALA A 395 0.12 15.65 -1.44
C ALA A 395 -0.18 14.18 -1.72
N ALA A 396 0.88 13.37 -1.87
CA ALA A 396 0.75 11.95 -2.18
C ALA A 396 1.88 11.11 -1.58
N GLY A 397 1.59 9.83 -1.33
CA GLY A 397 2.54 8.87 -0.76
C GLY A 397 2.72 9.02 0.75
N ASP A 398 3.84 8.52 1.26
CA ASP A 398 4.11 8.35 2.69
C ASP A 398 4.14 9.66 3.50
N VAL A 399 4.20 10.81 2.85
CA VAL A 399 4.09 12.12 3.49
C VAL A 399 2.68 12.42 3.99
N THR A 400 1.69 11.70 3.48
CA THR A 400 0.27 11.86 3.82
C THR A 400 -0.18 10.93 4.94
N ASN A 401 -1.40 11.13 5.43
CA ASN A 401 -2.07 10.27 6.41
C ASN A 401 -2.56 8.91 5.82
N LEU A 402 -2.15 8.56 4.59
CA LEU A 402 -2.48 7.29 3.95
C LEU A 402 -1.53 6.16 4.40
N PRO A 403 -1.92 4.88 4.20
CA PRO A 403 -1.03 3.76 4.45
C PRO A 403 0.27 3.83 3.64
N GLN A 404 1.41 3.62 4.31
CA GLN A 404 2.76 3.77 3.75
C GLN A 404 3.19 2.54 2.94
N PHE A 405 2.56 2.33 1.77
CA PHE A 405 2.90 1.29 0.81
C PHE A 405 3.22 1.88 -0.56
N VAL A 406 4.17 1.29 -1.27
CA VAL A 406 4.63 1.79 -2.57
C VAL A 406 3.51 1.88 -3.62
N TYR A 407 2.59 0.91 -3.65
CA TYR A 407 1.45 0.91 -4.58
C TYR A 407 0.37 1.94 -4.18
N VAL A 408 0.23 2.26 -2.89
CA VAL A 408 -0.60 3.39 -2.41
C VAL A 408 0.04 4.71 -2.84
N ALA A 409 1.36 4.83 -2.66
CA ALA A 409 2.12 6.01 -3.08
C ALA A 409 1.98 6.24 -4.60
N ALA A 410 2.18 5.22 -5.42
CA ALA A 410 2.04 5.33 -6.88
C ALA A 410 0.61 5.70 -7.28
N ARG A 411 -0.40 5.02 -6.72
CA ARG A 411 -1.81 5.30 -7.03
C ARG A 411 -2.22 6.72 -6.59
N SER A 412 -1.83 7.13 -5.38
CA SER A 412 -2.13 8.48 -4.88
C SER A 412 -1.45 9.58 -5.71
N GLY A 413 -0.21 9.35 -6.17
CA GLY A 413 0.49 10.28 -7.06
C GLY A 413 -0.25 10.48 -8.39
N GLY A 414 -0.70 9.39 -9.03
CA GLY A 414 -1.50 9.48 -10.26
C GLY A 414 -2.83 10.20 -10.06
N VAL A 415 -3.56 9.92 -8.95
CA VAL A 415 -4.81 10.61 -8.59
C VAL A 415 -4.56 12.09 -8.34
N ALA A 416 -3.51 12.44 -7.60
CA ALA A 416 -3.14 13.83 -7.31
C ALA A 416 -2.88 14.65 -8.58
N ALA A 417 -2.07 14.10 -9.51
CA ALA A 417 -1.75 14.78 -10.77
C ALA A 417 -2.99 14.97 -11.65
N GLU A 418 -3.83 13.95 -11.77
CA GLU A 418 -5.05 14.00 -12.55
C GLU A 418 -6.03 15.04 -11.98
N HIS A 419 -6.23 15.04 -10.65
CA HIS A 419 -7.11 16.03 -10.01
C HIS A 419 -6.54 17.45 -10.10
N ALA A 420 -5.24 17.63 -9.85
CA ALA A 420 -4.57 18.93 -9.91
C ALA A 420 -4.69 19.61 -11.29
N LEU A 421 -4.61 18.82 -12.38
CA LEU A 421 -4.54 19.33 -13.74
C LEU A 421 -5.90 19.36 -14.47
N LYS A 422 -6.80 18.43 -14.15
CA LYS A 422 -8.08 18.25 -14.85
C LYS A 422 -9.32 18.45 -13.97
N GLY A 423 -9.16 18.54 -12.65
CA GLY A 423 -10.28 18.63 -11.72
C GLY A 423 -11.19 17.39 -11.75
N THR A 424 -10.64 16.22 -12.15
CA THR A 424 -11.43 14.99 -12.23
C THR A 424 -11.88 14.56 -10.84
N GLY A 425 -13.09 14.02 -10.72
CA GLY A 425 -13.60 13.50 -9.45
C GLY A 425 -13.00 12.15 -9.01
N ARG A 426 -11.91 11.70 -9.67
CA ARG A 426 -11.26 10.42 -9.34
C ARG A 426 -10.74 10.42 -7.91
N ARG A 427 -11.04 9.34 -7.17
CA ARG A 427 -10.69 9.19 -5.77
C ARG A 427 -9.92 7.90 -5.55
N ILE A 428 -9.05 7.88 -4.52
CA ILE A 428 -8.40 6.65 -4.10
C ILE A 428 -9.35 5.83 -3.22
N ASP A 429 -9.50 4.56 -3.55
CA ASP A 429 -10.20 3.58 -2.72
C ASP A 429 -9.15 2.61 -2.13
N LEU A 430 -9.13 2.51 -0.81
CA LEU A 430 -8.20 1.67 -0.04
C LEU A 430 -8.90 0.47 0.64
N ASN A 431 -10.21 0.29 0.44
CA ASN A 431 -10.97 -0.76 1.13
C ASN A 431 -10.44 -2.18 0.86
N PHE A 432 -9.86 -2.40 -0.33
CA PHE A 432 -9.34 -3.70 -0.74
C PHE A 432 -7.82 -3.68 -0.94
N MET A 433 -7.14 -2.84 -0.18
CA MET A 433 -5.68 -2.74 -0.22
C MET A 433 -5.06 -3.96 0.47
N PRO A 434 -4.28 -4.80 -0.24
CA PRO A 434 -3.56 -5.89 0.39
C PRO A 434 -2.38 -5.37 1.20
N ARG A 435 -1.98 -6.12 2.23
CA ARG A 435 -0.74 -5.90 2.98
C ARG A 435 0.10 -7.16 2.88
N VAL A 436 1.41 -6.99 2.71
CA VAL A 436 2.37 -8.12 2.73
C VAL A 436 3.56 -7.75 3.61
N THR A 437 3.88 -8.63 4.55
CA THR A 437 5.13 -8.62 5.31
C THR A 437 5.98 -9.78 4.83
N PHE A 438 7.19 -9.49 4.34
CA PHE A 438 8.06 -10.46 3.67
C PHE A 438 8.93 -11.24 4.67
N THR A 439 8.28 -11.78 5.70
CA THR A 439 8.86 -12.83 6.54
C THR A 439 8.95 -14.16 5.77
N SER A 440 9.56 -15.18 6.33
CA SER A 440 9.56 -16.53 5.80
C SER A 440 9.02 -17.47 6.89
N PRO A 441 7.77 -17.96 6.74
CA PRO A 441 6.82 -17.66 5.67
C PRO A 441 6.30 -16.21 5.71
N PRO A 442 5.88 -15.64 4.56
CA PRO A 442 5.32 -14.30 4.50
C PRO A 442 3.91 -14.22 5.07
N ILE A 443 3.57 -13.05 5.65
CA ILE A 443 2.20 -12.69 5.98
C ILE A 443 1.59 -11.93 4.80
N ALA A 444 0.36 -12.26 4.44
CA ALA A 444 -0.45 -11.46 3.52
C ALA A 444 -1.88 -11.32 4.01
N SER A 445 -2.44 -10.13 3.91
CA SER A 445 -3.80 -9.85 4.37
C SER A 445 -4.50 -8.83 3.48
N VAL A 446 -5.83 -8.94 3.40
CA VAL A 446 -6.71 -7.96 2.73
C VAL A 446 -8.08 -7.94 3.40
N GLY A 447 -8.72 -6.77 3.41
CA GLY A 447 -10.02 -6.56 4.04
C GLY A 447 -9.94 -6.44 5.56
N PHE A 448 -11.05 -6.75 6.23
CA PHE A 448 -11.19 -6.63 7.68
C PHE A 448 -10.56 -7.80 8.42
N THR A 449 -10.00 -7.54 9.60
CA THR A 449 -9.84 -8.55 10.64
C THR A 449 -11.21 -8.91 11.25
N GLU A 450 -11.29 -10.02 11.96
CA GLU A 450 -12.50 -10.41 12.70
C GLU A 450 -13.00 -9.28 13.61
N ALA A 451 -12.10 -8.66 14.38
CA ALA A 451 -12.44 -7.55 15.26
C ALA A 451 -12.93 -6.32 14.49
N GLN A 452 -12.25 -5.94 13.39
CA GLN A 452 -12.67 -4.80 12.57
C GLN A 452 -14.03 -5.03 11.90
N ALA A 453 -14.31 -6.25 11.45
CA ALA A 453 -15.61 -6.60 10.87
C ALA A 453 -16.73 -6.52 11.92
N ALA A 454 -16.47 -6.98 13.16
CA ALA A 454 -17.43 -6.87 14.26
C ALA A 454 -17.67 -5.40 14.64
N ASP A 455 -16.62 -4.59 14.75
CA ASP A 455 -16.70 -3.14 15.02
C ASP A 455 -17.46 -2.38 13.93
N ALA A 456 -17.36 -2.86 12.67
CA ALA A 456 -18.14 -2.33 11.54
C ALA A 456 -19.61 -2.78 11.52
N GLY A 457 -20.05 -3.62 12.49
CA GLY A 457 -21.43 -4.05 12.66
C GLY A 457 -21.83 -5.30 11.88
N HIS A 458 -20.88 -6.04 11.32
CA HIS A 458 -21.14 -7.31 10.65
C HIS A 458 -21.41 -8.44 11.66
N ARG A 459 -22.24 -9.40 11.25
CA ARG A 459 -22.35 -10.70 11.95
C ARG A 459 -21.23 -11.60 11.44
N VAL A 460 -20.15 -11.64 12.20
CA VAL A 460 -18.89 -12.26 11.75
C VAL A 460 -18.91 -13.77 11.98
N ILE A 461 -18.52 -14.52 10.95
CA ILE A 461 -18.09 -15.90 11.02
C ILE A 461 -16.67 -16.02 10.46
N THR A 462 -15.89 -16.96 10.99
CA THR A 462 -14.51 -17.18 10.58
C THR A 462 -14.24 -18.65 10.27
N SER A 463 -13.25 -18.87 9.41
CA SER A 463 -12.67 -20.19 9.17
C SER A 463 -11.18 -20.12 9.33
N LEU A 464 -10.61 -21.02 10.14
CA LEU A 464 -9.18 -21.13 10.41
C LEU A 464 -8.67 -22.47 9.88
N LEU A 465 -7.82 -22.40 8.86
CA LEU A 465 -7.22 -23.58 8.22
C LEU A 465 -5.71 -23.63 8.56
N PRO A 466 -5.23 -24.58 9.38
CA PRO A 466 -3.80 -24.77 9.57
C PRO A 466 -3.18 -25.38 8.30
N LEU A 467 -1.95 -25.00 7.97
CA LEU A 467 -1.27 -25.52 6.78
C LEU A 467 -0.97 -27.03 6.85
N SER A 468 -1.00 -27.63 8.03
CA SER A 468 -0.94 -29.10 8.17
C SER A 468 -2.11 -29.85 7.53
N ALA A 469 -3.21 -29.15 7.20
CA ALA A 469 -4.34 -29.67 6.45
C ALA A 469 -4.27 -29.37 4.93
N VAL A 470 -3.24 -28.68 4.46
CA VAL A 470 -3.08 -28.27 3.06
C VAL A 470 -2.15 -29.22 2.31
N PRO A 471 -2.61 -29.95 1.27
CA PRO A 471 -1.80 -30.93 0.56
C PRO A 471 -0.48 -30.36 0.00
N ARG A 472 -0.47 -29.12 -0.48
CA ARG A 472 0.75 -28.46 -0.96
C ARG A 472 1.79 -28.31 0.15
N ALA A 473 1.39 -27.85 1.31
CA ALA A 473 2.30 -27.68 2.47
C ALA A 473 2.88 -29.01 2.94
N LEU A 474 2.10 -30.09 2.89
CA LEU A 474 2.56 -31.45 3.21
C LEU A 474 3.63 -31.94 2.20
N VAL A 475 3.43 -31.69 0.90
CA VAL A 475 4.39 -32.06 -0.16
C VAL A 475 5.69 -31.26 -0.03
N ASP A 476 5.61 -30.00 0.37
CA ASP A 476 6.79 -29.15 0.59
C ASP A 476 7.52 -29.46 1.92
N HIS A 477 6.93 -30.31 2.78
CA HIS A 477 7.40 -30.56 4.15
C HIS A 477 7.52 -29.26 4.97
N ASP A 478 6.71 -28.26 4.66
CA ASP A 478 6.61 -27.01 5.40
C ASP A 478 5.14 -26.69 5.69
N THR A 479 4.70 -27.04 6.88
CA THR A 479 3.33 -26.81 7.35
C THR A 479 3.22 -25.61 8.28
N THR A 480 4.23 -24.74 8.26
CA THR A 480 4.28 -23.53 9.09
C THR A 480 3.28 -22.51 8.61
N GLY A 481 2.29 -22.21 9.44
CA GLY A 481 1.34 -21.14 9.19
C GLY A 481 -0.12 -21.59 9.07
N LEU A 482 -0.95 -20.71 8.55
CA LEU A 482 -2.40 -20.87 8.48
C LEU A 482 -3.04 -19.91 7.47
N VAL A 483 -4.30 -20.19 7.13
CA VAL A 483 -5.20 -19.29 6.41
C VAL A 483 -6.41 -19.01 7.31
N LYS A 484 -6.72 -17.73 7.56
CA LYS A 484 -7.95 -17.29 8.23
C LYS A 484 -8.79 -16.48 7.25
N LEU A 485 -10.05 -16.90 7.08
CA LEU A 485 -11.05 -16.19 6.30
C LEU A 485 -12.09 -15.58 7.23
N VAL A 486 -12.52 -14.36 6.91
CA VAL A 486 -13.54 -13.61 7.64
C VAL A 486 -14.70 -13.36 6.69
N ALA A 487 -15.94 -13.66 7.12
CA ALA A 487 -17.14 -13.50 6.30
C ALA A 487 -18.32 -12.98 7.13
N ASP A 488 -19.32 -12.42 6.43
CA ASP A 488 -20.58 -12.00 7.01
C ASP A 488 -21.57 -13.16 7.01
N GLU A 489 -22.05 -13.56 8.21
CA GLU A 489 -22.97 -14.69 8.38
C GLU A 489 -24.29 -14.49 7.64
N ALA A 490 -24.80 -13.25 7.60
CA ALA A 490 -26.11 -12.99 7.02
C ALA A 490 -26.12 -13.08 5.50
N THR A 491 -25.00 -12.73 4.85
CA THR A 491 -24.92 -12.66 3.38
C THR A 491 -24.00 -13.70 2.77
N GLY A 492 -23.18 -14.37 3.58
CA GLY A 492 -22.11 -15.26 3.13
C GLY A 492 -20.94 -14.54 2.44
N ARG A 493 -20.92 -13.20 2.36
CA ARG A 493 -19.88 -12.44 1.66
C ARG A 493 -18.58 -12.44 2.42
N MET A 494 -17.49 -12.57 1.66
CA MET A 494 -16.14 -12.43 2.19
C MET A 494 -15.91 -10.98 2.66
N LEU A 495 -15.33 -10.83 3.85
CA LEU A 495 -14.97 -9.55 4.46
C LEU A 495 -13.46 -9.38 4.61
N GLY A 496 -12.71 -10.48 4.76
CA GLY A 496 -11.27 -10.44 4.91
C GLY A 496 -10.61 -11.79 4.70
N ALA A 497 -9.31 -11.74 4.41
CA ALA A 497 -8.45 -12.92 4.30
C ALA A 497 -7.06 -12.60 4.86
N HIS A 498 -6.53 -13.52 5.66
CA HIS A 498 -5.27 -13.40 6.36
C HIS A 498 -4.50 -14.71 6.21
N ILE A 499 -3.29 -14.64 5.68
CA ILE A 499 -2.50 -15.80 5.28
C ILE A 499 -1.11 -15.68 5.88
N LEU A 500 -0.64 -16.72 6.54
CA LEU A 500 0.75 -16.96 6.87
C LEU A 500 1.16 -18.23 6.14
N ALA A 501 1.85 -18.12 5.02
CA ALA A 501 2.20 -19.25 4.18
C ALA A 501 3.26 -18.88 3.15
N GLU A 502 4.03 -19.85 2.66
CA GLU A 502 4.84 -19.67 1.46
C GLU A 502 3.97 -19.22 0.28
N GLY A 503 4.40 -18.20 -0.46
CA GLY A 503 3.64 -17.64 -1.59
C GLY A 503 2.40 -16.84 -1.20
N ALA A 504 2.16 -16.52 0.08
CA ALA A 504 0.98 -15.77 0.53
C ALA A 504 0.81 -14.44 -0.20
N GLY A 505 1.92 -13.75 -0.53
CA GLY A 505 1.89 -12.49 -1.27
C GLY A 505 1.27 -12.59 -2.67
N ASP A 506 1.42 -13.74 -3.34
CA ASP A 506 0.83 -13.99 -4.65
C ASP A 506 -0.62 -14.47 -4.50
N VAL A 507 -0.87 -15.34 -3.52
CA VAL A 507 -2.19 -15.94 -3.28
C VAL A 507 -3.23 -14.90 -2.85
N ILE A 508 -2.83 -13.90 -2.05
CA ILE A 508 -3.75 -12.87 -1.54
C ILE A 508 -4.42 -12.05 -2.66
N GLN A 509 -3.78 -11.96 -3.84
CA GLN A 509 -4.34 -11.21 -4.97
C GLN A 509 -5.70 -11.76 -5.42
N ALA A 510 -5.93 -13.06 -5.32
CA ALA A 510 -7.24 -13.66 -5.61
C ALA A 510 -8.31 -13.11 -4.65
N MET A 511 -7.97 -12.95 -3.37
CA MET A 511 -8.90 -12.41 -2.37
C MET A 511 -9.13 -10.90 -2.52
N VAL A 512 -8.15 -10.14 -3.03
CA VAL A 512 -8.36 -8.73 -3.39
C VAL A 512 -9.48 -8.61 -4.42
N ILE A 513 -9.43 -9.42 -5.48
CA ILE A 513 -10.45 -9.44 -6.54
C ILE A 513 -11.79 -9.94 -5.98
N ALA A 514 -11.78 -11.01 -5.18
CA ALA A 514 -12.98 -11.56 -4.57
C ALA A 514 -13.71 -10.53 -3.69
N LEU A 515 -12.99 -9.78 -2.86
CA LEU A 515 -13.58 -8.73 -2.01
C LEU A 515 -14.14 -7.56 -2.82
N GLN A 516 -13.43 -7.12 -3.87
CA GLN A 516 -13.90 -6.06 -4.77
C GLN A 516 -15.23 -6.44 -5.45
N HIS A 517 -15.39 -7.72 -5.81
CA HIS A 517 -16.59 -8.25 -6.44
C HIS A 517 -17.61 -8.84 -5.45
N ARG A 518 -17.39 -8.67 -4.13
CA ARG A 518 -18.29 -9.13 -3.06
C ARG A 518 -18.61 -10.62 -3.13
N VAL A 519 -17.62 -11.42 -3.51
CA VAL A 519 -17.72 -12.87 -3.67
C VAL A 519 -18.07 -13.53 -2.34
N THR A 520 -18.87 -14.58 -2.37
CA THR A 520 -19.35 -15.32 -1.20
C THR A 520 -18.42 -16.50 -0.87
N ILE A 521 -18.59 -17.04 0.35
CA ILE A 521 -17.94 -18.29 0.80
C ILE A 521 -18.20 -19.42 -0.21
N GLU A 522 -19.45 -19.58 -0.64
CA GLU A 522 -19.87 -20.65 -1.54
C GLU A 522 -19.22 -20.52 -2.91
N GLU A 523 -19.12 -19.30 -3.45
CA GLU A 523 -18.45 -19.04 -4.72
C GLU A 523 -16.96 -19.33 -4.65
N ILE A 524 -16.24 -18.95 -3.55
CA ILE A 524 -14.83 -19.33 -3.37
C ILE A 524 -14.69 -20.86 -3.30
N ALA A 525 -15.53 -21.54 -2.50
CA ALA A 525 -15.49 -22.99 -2.36
C ALA A 525 -15.79 -23.73 -3.68
N GLY A 526 -16.66 -23.15 -4.53
CA GLY A 526 -17.09 -23.72 -5.83
C GLY A 526 -16.17 -23.36 -7.00
N THR A 527 -15.27 -22.39 -6.86
CA THR A 527 -14.35 -21.99 -7.93
C THR A 527 -13.25 -23.03 -8.12
N PHE A 528 -12.76 -23.21 -9.35
CA PHE A 528 -11.60 -24.06 -9.63
C PHE A 528 -10.32 -23.45 -9.04
N HIS A 529 -9.63 -24.23 -8.21
CA HIS A 529 -8.29 -23.91 -7.70
C HIS A 529 -7.31 -24.96 -8.22
N PRO A 530 -6.11 -24.54 -8.69
CA PRO A 530 -5.10 -25.50 -9.15
C PRO A 530 -4.68 -26.42 -8.01
N TYR A 531 -4.83 -27.74 -8.21
CA TYR A 531 -4.45 -28.75 -7.23
C TYR A 531 -2.92 -28.76 -7.02
N LEU A 532 -2.51 -29.00 -5.77
CA LEU A 532 -1.13 -28.95 -5.27
C LEU A 532 -0.47 -27.57 -5.43
N THR A 533 -1.25 -26.49 -5.28
CA THR A 533 -0.72 -25.13 -5.10
C THR A 533 -1.22 -24.52 -3.81
N MET A 534 -0.54 -23.48 -3.32
CA MET A 534 -0.99 -22.78 -2.11
C MET A 534 -2.33 -22.02 -2.34
N ALA A 535 -2.68 -21.71 -3.59
CA ALA A 535 -3.98 -21.12 -3.93
C ALA A 535 -5.17 -22.01 -3.54
N GLU A 536 -5.00 -23.35 -3.53
CA GLU A 536 -6.02 -24.31 -3.08
C GLU A 536 -6.39 -24.13 -1.60
N ALA A 537 -5.48 -23.58 -0.79
CA ALA A 537 -5.77 -23.32 0.62
C ALA A 537 -6.94 -22.34 0.82
N LEU A 538 -7.20 -21.44 -0.13
CA LEU A 538 -8.39 -20.57 -0.09
C LEU A 538 -9.69 -21.36 -0.21
N LYS A 539 -9.74 -22.33 -1.13
CA LYS A 539 -10.90 -23.22 -1.28
C LYS A 539 -11.14 -24.04 -0.02
N LEU A 540 -10.07 -24.66 0.51
CA LEU A 540 -10.16 -25.48 1.73
C LEU A 540 -10.61 -24.64 2.93
N ALA A 541 -10.06 -23.43 3.08
CA ALA A 541 -10.50 -22.51 4.11
C ALA A 541 -11.98 -22.09 3.93
N ALA A 542 -12.43 -21.85 2.70
CA ALA A 542 -13.84 -21.56 2.43
C ALA A 542 -14.77 -22.75 2.74
N GLN A 543 -14.34 -23.97 2.44
CA GLN A 543 -15.07 -25.19 2.83
C GLN A 543 -15.12 -25.37 4.34
N GLY A 544 -14.10 -24.89 5.07
CA GLY A 544 -14.01 -24.93 6.53
C GLY A 544 -15.12 -24.18 7.27
N PHE A 545 -15.88 -23.28 6.61
CA PHE A 545 -17.05 -22.65 7.23
C PHE A 545 -18.21 -23.62 7.47
N SER A 546 -18.29 -24.72 6.73
CA SER A 546 -19.43 -25.66 6.78
C SER A 546 -19.01 -27.13 6.97
N LYS A 547 -17.73 -27.45 6.80
CA LYS A 547 -17.22 -28.81 6.82
C LYS A 547 -15.96 -28.89 7.69
N ASP A 548 -15.73 -30.03 8.31
CA ASP A 548 -14.44 -30.34 8.91
C ASP A 548 -13.45 -30.75 7.82
N VAL A 549 -12.47 -29.87 7.56
CA VAL A 549 -11.49 -30.06 6.50
C VAL A 549 -10.64 -31.32 6.71
N ALA A 550 -10.41 -31.75 7.97
CA ALA A 550 -9.70 -32.99 8.28
C ALA A 550 -10.40 -34.26 7.75
N HIS A 551 -11.70 -34.18 7.47
CA HIS A 551 -12.52 -35.27 6.92
C HIS A 551 -12.76 -35.16 5.41
N LEU A 552 -12.16 -34.18 4.74
CA LEU A 552 -12.25 -34.06 3.29
C LEU A 552 -11.14 -34.89 2.62
N SER A 553 -11.47 -35.57 1.53
CA SER A 553 -10.43 -36.13 0.68
C SER A 553 -9.68 -35.03 -0.06
N CYS A 554 -8.43 -35.26 -0.42
CA CYS A 554 -7.63 -34.30 -1.19
C CYS A 554 -8.24 -33.91 -2.56
N CYS A 555 -9.26 -34.63 -3.02
CA CYS A 555 -10.00 -34.37 -4.26
C CYS A 555 -11.47 -34.02 -4.01
N ALA A 556 -11.89 -33.75 -2.77
CA ALA A 556 -13.27 -33.40 -2.46
C ALA A 556 -13.61 -32.03 -3.02
N ALA A 557 -14.69 -31.99 -3.81
CA ALA A 557 -15.26 -30.77 -4.36
C ALA A 557 -16.14 -30.04 -3.33
#